data_59e53c97c8887bf102ce50004950dae4
#
_entry.id   59e53c97c8887bf102ce50004950dae4
#
_cell.length_a   1.000
_cell.length_b   1.000
_cell.length_c   1.000
_cell.angle_alpha   90.00
_cell.angle_beta   90.00
_cell.angle_gamma   90.00
#
_symmetry.space_group_name_H-M   'P 1'
#
loop_
_entity.id
_entity.type
_entity.pdbx_description
1 polymer ?
#
loop_
_entity_poly.entity_id
_entity_poly.type
_entity_poly.pdbx_seq_one_letter_code
_entity_poly.pdbx_strand_id
1 'polypeptide(L)'
;MQPNDITFFQRFQDDILAGRKIITIRDESEAHFKAGDVLRVGRYEDDGYFCTIEVTTTSTVTLETLTEKHAQQENMTLGELKRVIAEIYPNHTQFYVIDFKCL
;
A
#
# COMPACT_ATOMS: atom_id res chain seq x y z
N MET A 1 12.32 9.39 19.13
CA MET A 1 11.86 9.29 17.71
C MET A 1 10.81 8.21 17.63
N GLN A 2 9.63 8.51 17.07
CA GLN A 2 8.58 7.50 16.92
C GLN A 2 8.87 6.62 15.71
N PRO A 3 8.69 5.31 15.80
CA PRO A 3 8.83 4.44 14.65
C PRO A 3 7.72 4.68 13.65
N ASN A 4 7.98 4.34 12.39
CA ASN A 4 6.95 4.35 11.37
C ASN A 4 6.04 3.13 11.52
N ASP A 5 4.75 3.32 11.28
CA ASP A 5 3.76 2.25 11.37
C ASP A 5 3.73 1.40 10.11
N ILE A 6 4.08 2.00 8.99
CA ILE A 6 4.07 1.34 7.67
C ILE A 6 5.16 1.97 6.81
N THR A 7 5.75 1.17 5.92
CA THR A 7 6.77 1.66 5.01
C THR A 7 6.41 1.35 3.57
N PHE A 8 6.91 2.20 2.66
CA PHE A 8 6.80 2.01 1.22
C PHE A 8 8.17 2.20 0.59
N PHE A 9 8.41 1.55 -0.54
CA PHE A 9 9.62 1.82 -1.31
C PHE A 9 9.67 3.29 -1.71
N GLN A 10 10.86 3.87 -1.71
CA GLN A 10 11.08 5.28 -2.05
C GLN A 10 10.48 5.66 -3.41
N ARG A 11 10.46 4.74 -4.36
CA ARG A 11 9.87 4.97 -5.69
C ARG A 11 8.38 5.34 -5.65
N PHE A 12 7.66 5.02 -4.56
CA PHE A 12 6.25 5.34 -4.41
C PHE A 12 6.00 6.64 -3.65
N GLN A 13 7.04 7.25 -3.07
CA GLN A 13 6.88 8.41 -2.21
C GLN A 13 6.18 9.57 -2.92
N ASP A 14 6.63 9.92 -4.12
CA ASP A 14 6.06 11.04 -4.88
C ASP A 14 4.61 10.77 -5.26
N ASP A 15 4.27 9.54 -5.62
CA ASP A 15 2.91 9.14 -5.97
C ASP A 15 1.97 9.25 -4.76
N ILE A 16 2.45 8.86 -3.59
CA ILE A 16 1.67 8.95 -2.36
C ILE A 16 1.44 10.41 -1.99
N LEU A 17 2.49 11.22 -2.02
CA LEU A 17 2.39 12.65 -1.66
C LEU A 17 1.52 13.42 -2.64
N ALA A 18 1.50 13.05 -3.91
CA ALA A 18 0.71 13.71 -4.94
C ALA A 18 -0.72 13.20 -5.05
N GLY A 19 -1.08 12.16 -4.28
CA GLY A 19 -2.42 11.58 -4.33
C GLY A 19 -2.68 10.68 -5.53
N ARG A 20 -1.64 10.25 -6.25
CA ARG A 20 -1.79 9.31 -7.37
C ARG A 20 -1.87 7.85 -6.89
N LYS A 21 -1.21 7.55 -5.78
CA LYS A 21 -1.28 6.23 -5.13
C LYS A 21 -2.13 6.38 -3.87
N ILE A 22 -3.28 5.76 -3.85
CA ILE A 22 -4.26 5.88 -2.76
C ILE A 22 -4.62 4.55 -2.11
N ILE A 23 -4.00 3.45 -2.55
CA ILE A 23 -4.13 2.15 -1.90
C ILE A 23 -2.77 1.50 -1.76
N THR A 24 -2.68 0.55 -0.84
CA THR A 24 -1.58 -0.39 -0.77
C THR A 24 -2.13 -1.80 -0.63
N ILE A 25 -1.40 -2.77 -1.15
CA ILE A 25 -1.78 -4.17 -1.12
C ILE A 25 -0.72 -4.90 -0.31
N ARG A 26 -1.14 -5.52 0.78
CA ARG A 26 -0.25 -6.13 1.77
C ARG A 26 -0.64 -7.56 2.07
N ASP A 27 0.26 -8.30 2.70
CA ASP A 27 -0.03 -9.65 3.17
C ASP A 27 -0.67 -9.62 4.57
N GLU A 28 -0.86 -10.79 5.15
CA GLU A 28 -1.52 -10.95 6.45
C GLU A 28 -0.77 -10.31 7.62
N SER A 29 0.53 -10.06 7.48
CA SER A 29 1.31 -9.43 8.55
C SER A 29 0.85 -7.99 8.80
N GLU A 30 0.20 -7.37 7.82
CA GLU A 30 -0.32 -6.01 7.91
C GLU A 30 -1.84 -5.94 7.83
N ALA A 31 -2.53 -7.07 8.05
CA ALA A 31 -3.99 -7.15 8.00
C ALA A 31 -4.67 -6.50 9.22
N HIS A 32 -3.91 -6.13 10.23
CA HIS A 32 -4.45 -5.54 11.48
C HIS A 32 -4.85 -4.08 11.34
N PHE A 33 -4.44 -3.38 10.28
CA PHE A 33 -4.87 -2.00 10.04
C PHE A 33 -6.35 -1.96 9.71
N LYS A 34 -7.03 -0.90 10.16
CA LYS A 34 -8.47 -0.75 9.95
C LYS A 34 -8.84 0.71 9.70
N ALA A 35 -10.03 0.93 9.18
CA ALA A 35 -10.55 2.25 8.88
C ALA A 35 -10.46 3.15 10.11
N GLY A 36 -9.97 4.37 9.92
CA GLY A 36 -9.76 5.33 11.00
C GLY A 36 -8.36 5.34 11.59
N ASP A 37 -7.54 4.32 11.31
CA ASP A 37 -6.16 4.31 11.79
C ASP A 37 -5.36 5.43 11.14
N VAL A 38 -4.57 6.13 11.95
CA VAL A 38 -3.64 7.18 11.50
C VAL A 38 -2.23 6.62 11.62
N LEU A 39 -1.54 6.53 10.51
CA LEU A 39 -0.27 5.81 10.42
C LEU A 39 0.87 6.74 10.00
N ARG A 40 2.00 6.60 10.65
CA ARG A 40 3.24 7.25 10.24
C ARG A 40 3.86 6.43 9.10
N VAL A 41 4.22 7.11 8.02
CA VAL A 41 4.74 6.45 6.81
C VAL A 41 6.20 6.80 6.61
N GLY A 42 7.02 5.78 6.42
CA GLY A 42 8.43 5.95 6.12
C GLY A 42 8.85 5.22 4.85
N ARG A 43 10.07 5.50 4.42
CA ARG A 43 10.69 4.80 3.30
C ARG A 43 11.22 3.45 3.78
N TYR A 44 10.97 2.41 3.01
CA TYR A 44 11.48 1.07 3.33
C TYR A 44 13.01 1.04 3.39
N GLU A 45 13.68 1.78 2.50
CA GLU A 45 15.13 1.73 2.34
C GLU A 45 15.89 2.30 3.53
N ASP A 46 15.39 3.40 4.13
CA ASP A 46 16.11 4.08 5.21
C ASP A 46 15.25 4.38 6.43
N ASP A 47 14.00 3.92 6.43
CA ASP A 47 13.01 4.16 7.48
C ASP A 47 12.73 5.66 7.73
N GLY A 48 13.03 6.51 6.77
CA GLY A 48 12.83 7.95 6.87
C GLY A 48 11.37 8.35 6.74
N TYR A 49 10.82 8.99 7.78
CA TYR A 49 9.44 9.48 7.76
C TYR A 49 9.24 10.50 6.64
N PHE A 50 8.14 10.37 5.88
CA PHE A 50 7.82 11.36 4.84
C PHE A 50 6.37 11.83 4.83
N CYS A 51 5.44 11.11 5.44
CA CYS A 51 4.06 11.57 5.56
C CYS A 51 3.28 10.77 6.60
N THR A 52 2.07 11.26 6.88
CA THR A 52 1.08 10.56 7.71
C THR A 52 -0.15 10.30 6.86
N ILE A 53 -0.72 9.12 6.97
CA ILE A 53 -1.92 8.74 6.23
C ILE A 53 -3.02 8.33 7.20
N GLU A 54 -4.27 8.44 6.73
CA GLU A 54 -5.42 7.88 7.43
C GLU A 54 -6.00 6.75 6.60
N VAL A 55 -6.19 5.58 7.20
CA VAL A 55 -6.83 4.45 6.54
C VAL A 55 -8.33 4.74 6.41
N THR A 56 -8.85 4.71 5.19
CA THR A 56 -10.26 5.01 4.93
C THR A 56 -11.11 3.76 4.85
N THR A 57 -10.58 2.68 4.27
CA THR A 57 -11.28 1.39 4.22
C THR A 57 -10.29 0.26 3.99
N THR A 58 -10.71 -0.97 4.26
CA THR A 58 -9.90 -2.16 4.02
C THR A 58 -10.75 -3.22 3.35
N SER A 59 -10.12 -4.05 2.53
CA SER A 59 -10.78 -5.16 1.85
C SER A 59 -9.76 -6.27 1.58
N THR A 60 -10.24 -7.40 1.08
CA THR A 60 -9.39 -8.54 0.73
C THR A 60 -9.53 -8.84 -0.76
N VAL A 61 -8.42 -9.27 -1.37
CA VAL A 61 -8.39 -9.68 -2.78
C VAL A 61 -7.46 -10.88 -2.94
N THR A 62 -7.61 -11.59 -4.05
CA THR A 62 -6.60 -12.54 -4.52
C THR A 62 -5.91 -11.95 -5.74
N LEU A 63 -4.79 -12.57 -6.17
CA LEU A 63 -4.09 -12.10 -7.36
C LEU A 63 -5.02 -12.09 -8.59
N GLU A 64 -5.92 -13.07 -8.67
CA GLU A 64 -6.85 -13.21 -9.78
C GLU A 64 -8.01 -12.21 -9.75
N THR A 65 -8.37 -11.69 -8.57
CA THR A 65 -9.47 -10.74 -8.41
C THR A 65 -9.00 -9.28 -8.47
N LEU A 66 -7.73 -9.03 -8.65
CA LEU A 66 -7.23 -7.67 -8.90
C LEU A 66 -7.80 -7.13 -10.21
N THR A 67 -8.18 -5.85 -10.21
CA THR A 67 -8.84 -5.21 -11.34
C THR A 67 -8.05 -3.98 -11.81
N GLU A 68 -8.46 -3.45 -12.96
CA GLU A 68 -7.92 -2.19 -13.49
C GLU A 68 -8.11 -1.04 -12.49
N LYS A 69 -9.18 -1.06 -11.72
CA LYS A 69 -9.42 -0.05 -10.69
C LYS A 69 -8.31 -0.07 -9.64
N HIS A 70 -7.91 -1.25 -9.17
CA HIS A 70 -6.80 -1.39 -8.22
C HIS A 70 -5.51 -0.85 -8.83
N ALA A 71 -5.25 -1.17 -10.10
CA ALA A 71 -4.06 -0.70 -10.79
C ALA A 71 -4.04 0.84 -10.90
N GLN A 72 -5.17 1.45 -11.25
CA GLN A 72 -5.29 2.91 -11.32
C GLN A 72 -5.03 3.55 -9.97
N GLN A 73 -5.57 2.98 -8.90
CA GLN A 73 -5.37 3.49 -7.53
C GLN A 73 -3.92 3.35 -7.06
N GLU A 74 -3.18 2.41 -7.64
CA GLU A 74 -1.74 2.23 -7.40
C GLU A 74 -0.88 3.04 -8.39
N ASN A 75 -1.51 3.72 -9.35
CA ASN A 75 -0.84 4.44 -10.43
C ASN A 75 0.03 3.51 -11.29
N MET A 76 -0.52 2.36 -11.65
CA MET A 76 0.16 1.32 -12.45
C MET A 76 -0.80 0.72 -13.46
N THR A 77 -0.27 -0.03 -14.43
CA THR A 77 -1.09 -0.93 -15.23
C THR A 77 -1.38 -2.21 -14.43
N LEU A 78 -2.43 -2.94 -14.81
CA LEU A 78 -2.77 -4.19 -14.12
C LEU A 78 -1.63 -5.21 -14.21
N GLY A 79 -0.97 -5.30 -15.37
CA GLY A 79 0.18 -6.20 -15.53
C GLY A 79 1.34 -5.84 -14.63
N GLU A 80 1.65 -4.55 -14.49
CA GLU A 80 2.69 -4.07 -13.60
C GLU A 80 2.34 -4.37 -12.14
N LEU A 81 1.09 -4.13 -11.74
CA LEU A 81 0.63 -4.38 -10.38
C LEU A 81 0.79 -5.85 -10.01
N LYS A 82 0.34 -6.76 -10.87
CA LYS A 82 0.47 -8.20 -10.63
C LYS A 82 1.92 -8.63 -10.52
N ARG A 83 2.79 -8.07 -11.36
CA ARG A 83 4.22 -8.39 -11.33
C ARG A 83 4.87 -7.91 -10.04
N VAL A 84 4.57 -6.68 -9.60
CA VAL A 84 5.12 -6.13 -8.36
C VAL A 84 4.69 -6.97 -7.16
N ILE A 85 3.42 -7.34 -7.08
CA ILE A 85 2.90 -8.18 -6.00
C ILE A 85 3.59 -9.54 -5.98
N ALA A 86 3.76 -10.15 -7.15
CA ALA A 86 4.42 -11.46 -7.25
C ALA A 86 5.89 -11.39 -6.83
N GLU A 87 6.57 -10.25 -7.06
CA GLU A 87 7.95 -10.06 -6.62
C GLU A 87 8.05 -9.90 -5.11
N ILE A 88 7.12 -9.15 -4.50
CA ILE A 88 7.16 -8.87 -3.06
C ILE A 88 6.63 -10.05 -2.26
N TYR A 89 5.60 -10.72 -2.75
CA TYR A 89 4.91 -11.81 -2.04
C TYR A 89 4.78 -13.05 -2.94
N PRO A 90 5.89 -13.72 -3.30
CA PRO A 90 5.86 -14.79 -4.31
C PRO A 90 5.04 -16.02 -3.93
N ASN A 91 4.81 -16.25 -2.63
CA ASN A 91 4.11 -17.45 -2.14
C ASN A 91 2.74 -17.15 -1.55
N HIS A 92 2.24 -15.92 -1.73
CA HIS A 92 0.95 -15.52 -1.18
C HIS A 92 -0.13 -15.59 -2.26
N THR A 93 -1.35 -15.98 -1.86
CA THR A 93 -2.52 -16.04 -2.75
C THR A 93 -3.60 -15.04 -2.34
N GLN A 94 -3.63 -14.64 -1.08
CA GLN A 94 -4.61 -13.68 -0.56
C GLN A 94 -3.89 -12.44 -0.07
N PHE A 95 -4.46 -11.27 -0.38
CA PHE A 95 -3.89 -9.97 -0.03
C PHE A 95 -4.95 -9.08 0.61
N TYR A 96 -4.47 -8.05 1.30
CA TYR A 96 -5.30 -7.07 1.98
C TYR A 96 -5.09 -5.71 1.33
N VAL A 97 -6.19 -5.10 0.85
CA VAL A 97 -6.17 -3.78 0.24
C VAL A 97 -6.47 -2.75 1.33
N ILE A 98 -5.57 -1.81 1.49
CA ILE A 98 -5.70 -0.73 2.46
C ILE A 98 -5.84 0.56 1.67
N ASP A 99 -7.05 1.14 1.70
CA ASP A 99 -7.32 2.43 1.08
C ASP A 99 -6.94 3.52 2.09
N PHE A 100 -6.28 4.57 1.63
CA PHE A 100 -5.82 5.62 2.52
C PHE A 100 -5.86 6.99 1.85
N LYS A 101 -5.76 8.02 2.67
CA LYS A 101 -5.52 9.39 2.20
C LYS A 101 -4.32 9.97 2.94
N CYS A 102 -3.55 10.80 2.25
CA CYS A 102 -2.42 11.50 2.83
C CYS A 102 -2.94 12.71 3.61
N LEU A 103 -2.48 12.86 4.84
CA LEU A 103 -2.88 13.98 5.69
C LEU A 103 -1.95 15.17 5.53
#